data_83a9341230a6afba2bf999cf3398d320
#
_entry.id   83a9341230a6afba2bf999cf3398d320
#
_cell.length_a   1.000
_cell.length_b   1.000
_cell.length_c   1.000
_cell.angle_alpha   90.00
_cell.angle_beta   90.00
_cell.angle_gamma   90.00
#
_symmetry.space_group_name_H-M   'P 1'
#
loop_
_entity.id
_entity.type
_entity.pdbx_description
1 polymer ?
#
loop_
_entity_poly.entity_id
_entity_poly.type
_entity_poly.pdbx_seq_one_letter_code
_entity_poly.pdbx_strand_id
1 'polypeptide(L)'
;VFNILPGFDHWRRCAAWMVAAALSHNRPAVIVLPTMREINDMIETLQSIGLRVFAQTNASSGGYDGDMAVLNAQMPPAERYRAYLAASGGRVSCIIGTRAAMYAPVEGRALFLIVDDVCYQDADGMMPYANARGVLRLRAKAHGGVFVAMANARSVQSQWETDATHVGETPVSGFSTPIHALPAVTKEASPWIRWLNRDELARVADPTIGARVPHTAVRVLSKALESGPVLLSIPQDGITEALSLSLIHI
;
A
#
# COMPACT_ATOMS: atom_id res chain seq x y z
N VAL A 1 -2.45 -11.76 4.09
CA VAL A 1 -2.23 -11.04 2.83
C VAL A 1 -3.53 -10.97 2.05
N PHE A 2 -3.94 -9.77 1.67
CA PHE A 2 -5.21 -9.52 1.00
C PHE A 2 -4.95 -9.03 -0.44
N ASN A 3 -5.35 -9.84 -1.42
CA ASN A 3 -5.23 -9.46 -2.84
C ASN A 3 -6.45 -8.65 -3.24
N ILE A 4 -6.25 -7.39 -3.58
CA ILE A 4 -7.32 -6.51 -4.05
C ILE A 4 -7.55 -6.69 -5.55
N LEU A 5 -8.80 -6.53 -5.96
CA LEU A 5 -9.16 -6.48 -7.37
C LEU A 5 -8.69 -5.17 -8.00
N PRO A 6 -8.39 -5.16 -9.29
CA PRO A 6 -8.12 -3.92 -10.01
C PRO A 6 -9.29 -2.94 -9.87
N GLY A 7 -8.96 -1.66 -9.85
CA GLY A 7 -9.94 -0.59 -9.74
C GLY A 7 -9.75 0.29 -8.51
N PHE A 8 -10.23 1.51 -8.64
CA PHE A 8 -9.99 2.56 -7.66
C PHE A 8 -10.74 2.34 -6.34
N ASP A 9 -11.93 1.75 -6.38
CA ASP A 9 -12.80 1.66 -5.20
C ASP A 9 -12.62 0.42 -4.35
N HIS A 10 -12.18 -0.69 -4.93
CA HIS A 10 -12.20 -1.97 -4.23
C HIS A 10 -11.32 -1.95 -2.96
N TRP A 11 -10.08 -1.48 -3.07
CA TRP A 11 -9.16 -1.45 -1.93
C TRP A 11 -9.68 -0.56 -0.80
N ARG A 12 -10.23 0.62 -1.13
CA ARG A 12 -10.73 1.59 -0.14
C ARG A 12 -11.93 1.04 0.61
N ARG A 13 -12.86 0.43 -0.10
CA ARG A 13 -14.06 -0.19 0.51
C ARG A 13 -13.68 -1.35 1.40
N CYS A 14 -12.76 -2.22 0.98
CA CYS A 14 -12.27 -3.32 1.81
C CYS A 14 -11.52 -2.82 3.04
N ALA A 15 -10.66 -1.82 2.90
CA ALA A 15 -9.95 -1.21 4.01
C ALA A 15 -10.93 -0.54 4.99
N ALA A 16 -11.89 0.25 4.49
CA ALA A 16 -12.91 0.89 5.33
C ALA A 16 -13.77 -0.13 6.09
N TRP A 17 -14.15 -1.23 5.44
CA TRP A 17 -14.87 -2.31 6.08
C TRP A 17 -14.05 -2.96 7.21
N MET A 18 -12.75 -3.22 6.99
CA MET A 18 -11.87 -3.78 8.02
C MET A 18 -11.70 -2.82 9.20
N VAL A 19 -11.58 -1.51 8.92
CA VAL A 19 -11.51 -0.48 9.96
C VAL A 19 -12.82 -0.45 10.77
N ALA A 20 -13.96 -0.37 10.10
CA ALA A 20 -15.27 -0.37 10.76
C ALA A 20 -15.44 -1.61 11.64
N ALA A 21 -15.06 -2.79 11.13
CA ALA A 21 -15.10 -4.05 11.90
C ALA A 21 -14.14 -4.02 13.11
N ALA A 22 -12.95 -3.44 12.99
CA ALA A 22 -12.04 -3.29 14.11
C ALA A 22 -12.62 -2.34 15.18
N LEU A 23 -13.09 -1.18 14.77
CA LEU A 23 -13.65 -0.16 15.67
C LEU A 23 -14.92 -0.64 16.38
N SER A 24 -15.78 -1.41 15.70
CA SER A 24 -16.98 -2.00 16.33
C SER A 24 -16.66 -2.99 17.46
N HIS A 25 -15.43 -3.51 17.48
CA HIS A 25 -14.91 -4.37 18.54
C HIS A 25 -13.97 -3.62 19.51
N ASN A 26 -14.02 -2.29 19.53
CA ASN A 26 -13.15 -1.44 20.35
C ASN A 26 -11.65 -1.70 20.11
N ARG A 27 -11.28 -1.99 18.85
CA ARG A 27 -9.89 -2.20 18.44
C ARG A 27 -9.44 -1.01 17.60
N PRO A 28 -8.39 -0.30 18.00
CA PRO A 28 -7.87 0.77 17.17
C PRO A 28 -7.30 0.24 15.86
N ALA A 29 -7.26 1.11 14.84
CA ALA A 29 -6.73 0.80 13.53
C ALA A 29 -5.58 1.74 13.16
N VAL A 30 -4.51 1.18 12.62
CA VAL A 30 -3.38 1.92 12.02
C VAL A 30 -3.31 1.54 10.55
N ILE A 31 -3.42 2.55 9.68
CA ILE A 31 -3.39 2.37 8.23
C ILE A 31 -2.18 3.10 7.67
N VAL A 32 -1.31 2.37 6.99
CA VAL A 32 -0.15 2.92 6.29
C VAL A 32 -0.39 2.87 4.80
N LEU A 33 -0.30 4.03 4.15
CA LEU A 33 -0.61 4.26 2.75
C LEU A 33 0.60 4.88 2.03
N PRO A 34 0.83 4.58 0.74
CA PRO A 34 2.04 5.00 0.04
C PRO A 34 2.14 6.50 -0.15
N THR A 35 1.07 7.18 -0.49
CA THR A 35 1.08 8.61 -0.81
C THR A 35 -0.05 9.38 -0.13
N MET A 36 0.04 10.72 -0.18
CA MET A 36 -1.01 11.60 0.31
C MET A 36 -2.31 11.49 -0.46
N ARG A 37 -2.25 11.05 -1.72
CA ARG A 37 -3.44 10.83 -2.53
C ARG A 37 -4.29 9.70 -1.93
N GLU A 38 -3.68 8.55 -1.69
CA GLU A 38 -4.38 7.41 -1.08
C GLU A 38 -4.86 7.74 0.34
N ILE A 39 -4.11 8.57 1.08
CA ILE A 39 -4.56 9.05 2.41
C ILE A 39 -5.84 9.85 2.28
N ASN A 40 -5.90 10.82 1.36
CA ASN A 40 -7.09 11.64 1.15
C ASN A 40 -8.27 10.79 0.68
N ASP A 41 -8.04 9.89 -0.27
CA ASP A 41 -9.05 8.96 -0.77
C ASP A 41 -9.61 8.05 0.36
N MET A 42 -8.74 7.61 1.27
CA MET A 42 -9.14 6.81 2.42
C MET A 42 -9.92 7.62 3.46
N ILE A 43 -9.51 8.87 3.71
CA ILE A 43 -10.21 9.79 4.60
C ILE A 43 -11.63 10.03 4.10
N GLU A 44 -11.81 10.36 2.82
CA GLU A 44 -13.14 10.55 2.21
C GLU A 44 -14.00 9.30 2.36
N THR A 45 -13.40 8.14 2.13
CA THR A 45 -14.10 6.85 2.26
C THR A 45 -14.54 6.59 3.70
N LEU A 46 -13.69 6.84 4.69
CA LEU A 46 -14.03 6.68 6.11
C LEU A 46 -15.04 7.72 6.58
N GLN A 47 -14.98 8.95 6.07
CA GLN A 47 -15.99 9.97 6.35
C GLN A 47 -17.36 9.57 5.80
N SER A 48 -17.41 8.94 4.64
CA SER A 48 -18.68 8.44 4.06
C SER A 48 -19.38 7.38 4.92
N ILE A 49 -18.64 6.69 5.77
CA ILE A 49 -19.18 5.72 6.74
C ILE A 49 -19.30 6.29 8.16
N GLY A 50 -19.12 7.62 8.32
CA GLY A 50 -19.41 8.34 9.54
C GLY A 50 -18.24 8.65 10.47
N LEU A 51 -16.98 8.31 10.10
CA LEU A 51 -15.82 8.69 10.90
C LEU A 51 -15.47 10.16 10.67
N ARG A 52 -15.11 10.87 11.76
CA ARG A 52 -14.75 12.29 11.73
C ARG A 52 -13.23 12.44 11.82
N VAL A 53 -12.69 13.35 11.00
CA VAL A 53 -11.27 13.72 11.10
C VAL A 53 -11.04 14.48 12.40
N PHE A 54 -9.96 14.17 13.08
CA PHE A 54 -9.52 14.86 14.28
C PHE A 54 -9.34 16.35 14.02
N ALA A 55 -10.02 17.14 14.80
CA ALA A 55 -9.90 18.60 14.83
C ALA A 55 -9.73 19.07 16.28
N GLN A 56 -8.85 20.06 16.46
CA GLN A 56 -8.78 20.73 17.74
C GLN A 56 -10.00 21.64 17.89
N THR A 57 -10.81 21.41 18.88
CA THR A 57 -11.89 22.35 19.24
C THR A 57 -11.30 23.56 19.97
N ASN A 58 -11.76 24.75 19.63
CA ASN A 58 -11.39 26.02 20.32
C ASN A 58 -11.93 26.10 21.75
N ALA A 59 -12.38 25.04 22.33
CA ALA A 59 -12.85 25.01 23.68
C ALA A 59 -11.70 25.27 24.65
N SER A 60 -11.87 26.18 25.54
CA SER A 60 -10.97 26.49 26.65
C SER A 60 -10.59 25.30 27.54
N SER A 61 -11.16 24.15 27.29
CA SER A 61 -10.92 22.87 27.96
C SER A 61 -9.94 21.92 27.24
N GLY A 62 -9.28 22.35 26.15
CA GLY A 62 -8.36 21.47 25.41
C GLY A 62 -9.04 20.26 24.78
N GLY A 63 -10.31 20.41 24.37
CA GLY A 63 -11.08 19.32 23.78
C GLY A 63 -10.54 18.91 22.40
N TYR A 64 -10.40 17.61 22.23
CA TYR A 64 -10.14 16.99 20.94
C TYR A 64 -11.43 16.33 20.49
N ASP A 65 -11.84 16.58 19.24
CA ASP A 65 -12.98 15.93 18.62
C ASP A 65 -12.55 15.23 17.33
N GLY A 66 -13.06 14.02 17.10
CA GLY A 66 -12.78 13.23 15.94
C GLY A 66 -12.45 11.76 16.27
N ASP A 67 -12.53 10.92 15.26
CA ASP A 67 -12.39 9.48 15.38
C ASP A 67 -11.10 9.01 14.72
N MET A 68 -10.55 9.79 13.76
CA MET A 68 -9.35 9.47 13.01
C MET A 68 -8.35 10.63 12.96
N ALA A 69 -7.07 10.31 13.09
CA ALA A 69 -5.96 11.25 12.98
C ALA A 69 -5.04 10.92 11.83
N VAL A 70 -4.48 11.93 11.19
CA VAL A 70 -3.48 11.78 10.13
C VAL A 70 -2.09 11.98 10.71
N LEU A 71 -1.16 11.08 10.38
CA LEU A 71 0.26 11.19 10.73
C LEU A 71 1.12 11.11 9.46
N ASN A 72 1.68 12.25 9.08
CA ASN A 72 2.55 12.37 7.93
C ASN A 72 3.77 13.25 8.27
N ALA A 73 4.93 12.89 7.73
CA ALA A 73 6.17 13.63 7.94
C ALA A 73 6.14 15.06 7.39
N GLN A 74 5.31 15.32 6.37
CA GLN A 74 5.16 16.65 5.75
C GLN A 74 4.22 17.59 6.53
N MET A 75 3.51 17.07 7.55
CA MET A 75 2.64 17.93 8.37
C MET A 75 3.46 18.92 9.18
N PRO A 76 2.90 20.13 9.45
CA PRO A 76 3.47 21.04 10.42
C PRO A 76 3.77 20.34 11.75
N PRO A 77 4.93 20.53 12.37
CA PRO A 77 5.33 19.79 13.57
C PRO A 77 4.32 19.87 14.72
N ALA A 78 3.69 21.03 14.90
CA ALA A 78 2.69 21.24 15.95
C ALA A 78 1.41 20.40 15.72
N GLU A 79 0.94 20.31 14.47
CA GLU A 79 -0.25 19.52 14.12
C GLU A 79 0.05 18.03 14.26
N ARG A 80 1.20 17.59 13.76
CA ARG A 80 1.66 16.21 13.90
C ARG A 80 1.79 15.79 15.36
N TYR A 81 2.33 16.68 16.21
CA TYR A 81 2.45 16.41 17.63
C TYR A 81 1.09 16.28 18.31
N ARG A 82 0.12 17.15 17.97
CA ARG A 82 -1.25 17.07 18.49
C ARG A 82 -1.94 15.77 18.08
N ALA A 83 -1.82 15.39 16.80
CA ALA A 83 -2.35 14.13 16.31
C ALA A 83 -1.72 12.94 17.03
N TYR A 84 -0.42 12.98 17.28
CA TYR A 84 0.29 11.96 18.05
C TYR A 84 -0.21 11.88 19.50
N LEU A 85 -0.39 13.00 20.17
CA LEU A 85 -0.93 13.06 21.54
C LEU A 85 -2.37 12.55 21.61
N ALA A 86 -3.20 12.88 20.61
CA ALA A 86 -4.57 12.37 20.54
C ALA A 86 -4.61 10.85 20.39
N ALA A 87 -3.71 10.29 19.58
CA ALA A 87 -3.55 8.85 19.43
C ALA A 87 -3.03 8.20 20.72
N SER A 88 -2.00 8.78 21.35
CA SER A 88 -1.40 8.28 22.58
C SER A 88 -2.37 8.30 23.77
N GLY A 89 -3.24 9.30 23.82
CA GLY A 89 -4.27 9.42 24.86
C GLY A 89 -5.56 8.63 24.57
N GLY A 90 -5.57 7.79 23.52
CA GLY A 90 -6.75 7.00 23.14
C GLY A 90 -7.97 7.84 22.68
N ARG A 91 -7.73 9.11 22.30
CA ARG A 91 -8.78 10.03 21.87
C ARG A 91 -9.26 9.77 20.45
N VAL A 92 -8.40 9.18 19.63
CA VAL A 92 -8.71 8.76 18.26
C VAL A 92 -8.48 7.25 18.14
N SER A 93 -9.37 6.59 17.45
CA SER A 93 -9.35 5.13 17.31
C SER A 93 -8.79 4.68 15.96
N CYS A 94 -8.67 5.58 14.98
CA CYS A 94 -8.12 5.30 13.66
C CYS A 94 -6.96 6.25 13.37
N ILE A 95 -5.81 5.71 13.02
CA ILE A 95 -4.63 6.49 12.62
C ILE A 95 -4.29 6.15 11.18
N ILE A 96 -4.21 7.18 10.34
CA ILE A 96 -3.92 7.05 8.92
C ILE A 96 -2.65 7.85 8.62
N GLY A 97 -1.77 7.31 7.81
CA GLY A 97 -0.61 8.10 7.38
C GLY A 97 0.30 7.36 6.42
N THR A 98 1.38 8.04 6.07
CA THR A 98 2.48 7.43 5.34
C THR A 98 3.33 6.59 6.31
N ARG A 99 4.55 6.26 5.92
CA ARG A 99 5.49 5.51 6.77
C ARG A 99 5.54 6.01 8.23
N ALA A 100 5.38 7.30 8.48
CA ALA A 100 5.38 7.86 9.83
C ALA A 100 4.31 7.23 10.74
N ALA A 101 3.19 6.81 10.20
CA ALA A 101 2.10 6.19 10.97
C ALA A 101 2.44 4.78 11.50
N MET A 102 3.48 4.13 10.97
CA MET A 102 3.88 2.81 11.46
C MET A 102 4.28 2.81 12.95
N TYR A 103 4.66 3.97 13.49
CA TYR A 103 5.00 4.16 14.90
C TYR A 103 3.88 4.78 15.73
N ALA A 104 2.70 5.00 15.16
CA ALA A 104 1.58 5.59 15.87
C ALA A 104 1.27 4.82 17.16
N PRO A 105 1.12 5.50 18.30
CA PRO A 105 0.81 4.83 19.55
C PRO A 105 -0.61 4.24 19.48
N VAL A 106 -0.75 3.01 19.95
CA VAL A 106 -2.05 2.33 20.10
C VAL A 106 -1.99 1.44 21.33
N GLU A 107 -3.12 1.31 21.98
CA GLU A 107 -3.29 0.43 23.13
C GLU A 107 -4.10 -0.82 22.77
N GLY A 108 -3.76 -1.93 23.42
CA GLY A 108 -4.49 -3.19 23.26
C GLY A 108 -4.36 -3.83 21.88
N ARG A 109 -5.34 -4.64 21.54
CA ARG A 109 -5.39 -5.34 20.25
C ARG A 109 -5.78 -4.37 19.14
N ALA A 110 -4.94 -4.19 18.15
CA ALA A 110 -5.15 -3.26 17.06
C ALA A 110 -5.17 -3.96 15.69
N LEU A 111 -5.80 -3.31 14.74
CA LEU A 111 -5.65 -3.61 13.32
C LEU A 111 -4.47 -2.82 12.77
N PHE A 112 -3.50 -3.49 12.17
CA PHE A 112 -2.40 -2.88 11.45
C PHE A 112 -2.54 -3.21 9.97
N LEU A 113 -2.82 -2.22 9.15
CA LEU A 113 -3.05 -2.37 7.72
C LEU A 113 -2.01 -1.59 6.94
N ILE A 114 -1.38 -2.23 5.96
CA ILE A 114 -0.51 -1.60 4.97
C ILE A 114 -1.08 -1.83 3.58
N VAL A 115 -1.19 -0.77 2.80
CA VAL A 115 -1.64 -0.85 1.41
C VAL A 115 -0.42 -0.70 0.52
N ASP A 116 -0.34 -1.56 -0.49
CA ASP A 116 0.72 -1.59 -1.48
C ASP A 116 2.13 -1.71 -0.86
N ASP A 117 2.33 -2.81 -0.14
CA ASP A 117 3.56 -3.07 0.60
C ASP A 117 4.83 -3.13 -0.27
N VAL A 118 4.67 -3.26 -1.59
CA VAL A 118 5.76 -3.13 -2.58
C VAL A 118 6.43 -1.75 -2.51
N CYS A 119 5.67 -0.69 -2.26
CA CYS A 119 6.18 0.67 -2.16
C CYS A 119 7.12 0.91 -0.95
N TYR A 120 7.20 -0.06 -0.05
CA TYR A 120 8.00 0.02 1.18
C TYR A 120 9.13 -1.00 1.26
N GLN A 121 9.48 -1.63 0.13
CA GLN A 121 10.55 -2.63 0.09
C GLN A 121 11.92 -1.99 0.30
N ASP A 122 12.11 -0.79 -0.25
CA ASP A 122 13.35 -0.06 -0.08
C ASP A 122 13.38 0.61 1.30
N ALA A 123 14.46 0.37 2.02
CA ALA A 123 14.72 1.10 3.25
C ALA A 123 15.01 2.55 2.93
N ASP A 124 14.31 3.50 3.57
CA ASP A 124 14.75 4.90 3.51
C ASP A 124 16.16 5.02 4.07
N GLY A 125 16.97 5.86 3.44
CA GLY A 125 18.36 6.09 3.80
C GLY A 125 18.63 6.62 5.22
N MET A 126 17.66 6.49 6.11
CA MET A 126 17.74 6.91 7.51
C MET A 126 17.84 5.69 8.43
N MET A 127 18.92 5.59 9.17
CA MET A 127 19.07 4.60 10.26
C MET A 127 17.90 4.74 11.26
N PRO A 128 17.31 3.65 11.75
CA PRO A 128 17.67 2.24 11.64
C PRO A 128 17.10 1.47 10.43
N TYR A 129 16.76 2.11 9.33
CA TYR A 129 16.26 1.48 8.09
C TYR A 129 15.04 0.58 8.31
N ALA A 130 14.10 1.01 9.12
CA ALA A 130 12.97 0.20 9.49
C ALA A 130 12.04 -0.01 8.29
N ASN A 131 11.78 -1.26 7.97
CA ASN A 131 10.79 -1.64 6.97
C ASN A 131 9.37 -1.50 7.55
N ALA A 132 8.51 -0.69 6.93
CA ALA A 132 7.17 -0.40 7.44
C ALA A 132 6.32 -1.67 7.64
N ARG A 133 6.38 -2.60 6.68
CA ARG A 133 5.66 -3.88 6.75
C ARG A 133 6.13 -4.71 7.94
N GLY A 134 7.45 -4.84 8.13
CA GLY A 134 8.05 -5.57 9.23
C GLY A 134 7.67 -4.99 10.59
N VAL A 135 7.72 -3.67 10.73
CA VAL A 135 7.33 -2.97 11.97
C VAL A 135 5.86 -3.21 12.30
N LEU A 136 4.94 -3.03 11.34
CA LEU A 136 3.51 -3.25 11.57
C LEU A 136 3.21 -4.70 11.94
N ARG A 137 3.86 -5.66 11.29
CA ARG A 137 3.70 -7.08 11.62
C ARG A 137 4.21 -7.42 13.01
N LEU A 138 5.39 -6.91 13.38
CA LEU A 138 5.94 -7.09 14.72
C LEU A 138 5.03 -6.49 15.79
N ARG A 139 4.50 -5.30 15.54
CA ARG A 139 3.55 -4.64 16.42
C ARG A 139 2.25 -5.41 16.56
N ALA A 140 1.70 -5.91 15.46
CA ALA A 140 0.51 -6.77 15.52
C ALA A 140 0.75 -7.99 16.40
N LYS A 141 1.91 -8.64 16.29
CA LYS A 141 2.30 -9.75 17.16
C LYS A 141 2.41 -9.31 18.62
N ALA A 142 3.09 -8.21 18.91
CA ALA A 142 3.30 -7.69 20.25
C ALA A 142 2.00 -7.28 20.95
N HIS A 143 1.06 -6.69 20.20
CA HIS A 143 -0.25 -6.26 20.72
C HIS A 143 -1.33 -7.35 20.67
N GLY A 144 -1.02 -8.56 20.16
CA GLY A 144 -2.01 -9.60 19.93
C GLY A 144 -3.09 -9.17 18.93
N GLY A 145 -2.76 -8.25 18.03
CA GLY A 145 -3.63 -7.67 17.01
C GLY A 145 -3.61 -8.42 15.69
N VAL A 146 -4.10 -7.78 14.66
CA VAL A 146 -4.18 -8.32 13.29
C VAL A 146 -3.33 -7.48 12.36
N PHE A 147 -2.50 -8.14 11.55
CA PHE A 147 -1.75 -7.49 10.46
C PHE A 147 -2.37 -7.86 9.12
N VAL A 148 -2.60 -6.88 8.28
CA VAL A 148 -3.09 -7.05 6.90
C VAL A 148 -2.18 -6.30 5.94
N ALA A 149 -1.55 -7.03 5.02
CA ALA A 149 -0.92 -6.45 3.84
C ALA A 149 -1.90 -6.58 2.66
N MET A 150 -2.26 -5.44 2.07
CA MET A 150 -3.26 -5.34 1.02
C MET A 150 -2.61 -4.76 -0.24
N ALA A 151 -2.67 -5.47 -1.37
CA ALA A 151 -2.10 -5.01 -2.63
C ALA A 151 -2.74 -5.71 -3.85
N ASN A 152 -2.64 -5.07 -5.02
CA ASN A 152 -2.96 -5.73 -6.30
C ASN A 152 -1.91 -6.77 -6.67
N ALA A 153 -0.64 -6.46 -6.44
CA ALA A 153 0.48 -7.36 -6.61
C ALA A 153 1.19 -7.56 -5.26
N ARG A 154 1.48 -8.79 -4.90
CA ARG A 154 2.18 -9.10 -3.66
C ARG A 154 3.63 -8.68 -3.74
N SER A 155 4.17 -8.13 -2.67
CA SER A 155 5.61 -8.04 -2.50
C SER A 155 6.23 -9.45 -2.43
N VAL A 156 7.52 -9.55 -2.69
CA VAL A 156 8.26 -10.83 -2.55
C VAL A 156 8.07 -11.41 -1.14
N GLN A 157 8.14 -10.56 -0.12
CA GLN A 157 7.92 -10.98 1.26
C GLN A 157 6.50 -11.45 1.52
N SER A 158 5.48 -10.74 1.01
CA SER A 158 4.09 -11.16 1.12
C SER A 158 3.83 -12.49 0.41
N GLN A 159 4.45 -12.71 -0.75
CA GLN A 159 4.36 -13.97 -1.46
C GLN A 159 5.02 -15.10 -0.67
N TRP A 160 6.24 -14.89 -0.18
CA TRP A 160 6.98 -15.87 0.61
C TRP A 160 6.23 -16.29 1.89
N GLU A 161 5.60 -15.34 2.59
CA GLU A 161 4.82 -15.62 3.78
C GLU A 161 3.49 -16.36 3.53
N THR A 162 3.01 -16.40 2.29
CA THR A 162 1.83 -17.19 1.92
C THR A 162 2.16 -18.62 1.51
N ASP A 163 3.44 -18.95 1.43
CA ASP A 163 3.90 -20.29 1.14
C ASP A 163 4.06 -21.09 2.45
N ALA A 164 3.27 -22.15 2.57
CA ALA A 164 3.28 -23.00 3.77
C ALA A 164 4.62 -23.74 3.99
N THR A 165 5.47 -23.87 2.97
CA THR A 165 6.78 -24.51 3.07
C THR A 165 7.76 -23.72 3.92
N HIS A 166 7.55 -22.42 4.07
CA HIS A 166 8.41 -21.50 4.83
C HIS A 166 7.94 -21.24 6.28
N VAL A 167 6.91 -21.93 6.72
CA VAL A 167 6.41 -21.77 8.10
C VAL A 167 7.47 -22.18 9.11
N GLY A 168 7.84 -21.24 9.98
CA GLY A 168 8.79 -21.49 11.06
C GLY A 168 10.25 -21.24 10.72
N GLU A 169 10.62 -20.87 9.50
CA GLU A 169 12.01 -20.57 9.14
C GLU A 169 12.56 -19.33 9.84
N THR A 170 11.70 -18.39 10.20
CA THR A 170 12.12 -17.23 11.02
C THR A 170 11.14 -16.95 12.15
N PRO A 171 11.61 -16.45 13.29
CA PRO A 171 10.75 -16.14 14.44
C PRO A 171 9.70 -15.04 14.18
N VAL A 172 9.94 -14.21 13.18
CA VAL A 172 9.10 -13.06 12.84
C VAL A 172 8.16 -13.37 11.66
N SER A 173 8.58 -14.29 10.78
CA SER A 173 7.78 -14.76 9.67
C SER A 173 6.93 -15.94 10.12
N GLY A 174 5.65 -15.74 10.23
CA GLY A 174 4.70 -16.84 10.32
C GLY A 174 3.92 -16.90 9.01
N PHE A 175 3.21 -18.00 8.80
CA PHE A 175 2.28 -18.13 7.69
C PHE A 175 1.27 -16.98 7.67
N SER A 176 1.09 -16.35 6.51
CA SER A 176 0.06 -15.35 6.27
C SER A 176 -1.02 -15.92 5.38
N THR A 177 -2.23 -16.06 5.91
CA THR A 177 -3.37 -16.55 5.12
C THR A 177 -3.61 -15.65 3.92
N PRO A 178 -3.56 -16.17 2.69
CA PRO A 178 -3.91 -15.41 1.51
C PRO A 178 -5.44 -15.29 1.40
N ILE A 179 -5.92 -14.07 1.20
CA ILE A 179 -7.32 -13.77 0.92
C ILE A 179 -7.39 -13.17 -0.48
N HIS A 180 -8.20 -13.76 -1.34
CA HIS A 180 -8.39 -13.32 -2.72
C HIS A 180 -9.83 -13.52 -3.15
N ALA A 181 -10.26 -12.76 -4.15
CA ALA A 181 -11.57 -12.94 -4.74
C ALA A 181 -11.69 -14.28 -5.47
N LEU A 182 -12.91 -14.72 -5.70
CA LEU A 182 -13.16 -15.92 -6.50
C LEU A 182 -12.57 -15.75 -7.91
N PRO A 183 -12.02 -16.83 -8.51
CA PRO A 183 -11.40 -16.75 -9.84
C PRO A 183 -12.30 -16.14 -10.91
N ALA A 184 -13.61 -16.43 -10.87
CA ALA A 184 -14.57 -15.86 -11.81
C ALA A 184 -14.66 -14.33 -11.68
N VAL A 185 -14.74 -13.81 -10.43
CA VAL A 185 -14.79 -12.37 -10.15
C VAL A 185 -13.49 -11.69 -10.53
N THR A 186 -12.35 -12.32 -10.24
CA THR A 186 -11.04 -11.82 -10.64
C THR A 186 -10.92 -11.71 -12.16
N LYS A 187 -11.38 -12.72 -12.90
CA LYS A 187 -11.38 -12.71 -14.35
C LYS A 187 -12.27 -11.60 -14.94
N GLU A 188 -13.43 -11.36 -14.35
CA GLU A 188 -14.36 -10.30 -14.77
C GLU A 188 -13.81 -8.91 -14.48
N ALA A 189 -13.20 -8.70 -13.30
CA ALA A 189 -12.65 -7.43 -12.87
C ALA A 189 -11.30 -7.09 -13.49
N SER A 190 -10.57 -8.10 -13.97
CA SER A 190 -9.22 -7.89 -14.53
C SER A 190 -9.27 -7.56 -16.00
N PRO A 191 -8.51 -6.56 -16.46
CA PRO A 191 -8.36 -6.30 -17.88
C PRO A 191 -7.66 -7.49 -18.55
N TRP A 192 -7.89 -7.65 -19.87
CA TRP A 192 -7.12 -8.60 -20.64
C TRP A 192 -5.64 -8.18 -20.65
N ILE A 193 -4.75 -9.07 -20.16
CA ILE A 193 -3.32 -8.80 -20.05
C ILE A 193 -2.59 -9.68 -21.06
N ARG A 194 -1.85 -9.05 -21.98
CA ARG A 194 -0.88 -9.73 -22.82
C ARG A 194 0.50 -9.54 -22.22
N TRP A 195 1.08 -10.64 -21.77
CA TRP A 195 2.44 -10.65 -21.27
C TRP A 195 3.41 -10.88 -22.43
N LEU A 196 4.31 -9.94 -22.67
CA LEU A 196 5.40 -10.08 -23.61
C LEU A 196 6.69 -10.28 -22.80
N ASN A 197 7.06 -11.52 -22.57
CA ASN A 197 8.34 -11.85 -21.96
C ASN A 197 9.48 -11.80 -23.00
N ARG A 198 10.73 -11.92 -22.54
CA ARG A 198 11.91 -11.91 -23.43
C ARG A 198 11.85 -12.97 -24.53
N ASP A 199 11.37 -14.16 -24.20
CA ASP A 199 11.31 -15.27 -25.13
C ASP A 199 10.26 -15.03 -26.21
N GLU A 200 9.12 -14.42 -25.86
CA GLU A 200 8.11 -14.05 -26.85
C GLU A 200 8.58 -12.91 -27.74
N LEU A 201 9.27 -11.91 -27.17
CA LEU A 201 9.87 -10.82 -27.96
C LEU A 201 10.97 -11.37 -28.88
N ALA A 202 11.77 -12.32 -28.43
CA ALA A 202 12.77 -13.00 -29.26
C ALA A 202 12.13 -13.81 -30.39
N ARG A 203 11.01 -14.50 -30.17
CA ARG A 203 10.25 -15.21 -31.18
C ARG A 203 9.67 -14.29 -32.25
N VAL A 204 9.29 -13.08 -31.87
CA VAL A 204 8.80 -12.06 -32.80
C VAL A 204 9.96 -11.38 -33.55
N ALA A 205 11.21 -11.74 -33.22
CA ALA A 205 12.42 -11.16 -33.80
C ALA A 205 12.42 -9.61 -33.76
N ASP A 206 11.97 -9.04 -32.64
CA ASP A 206 11.98 -7.59 -32.43
C ASP A 206 13.42 -7.13 -32.15
N PRO A 207 14.08 -6.39 -33.08
CA PRO A 207 15.44 -5.94 -32.87
C PRO A 207 15.58 -4.92 -31.74
N THR A 208 14.46 -4.38 -31.26
CA THR A 208 14.41 -3.38 -30.18
C THR A 208 14.06 -3.95 -28.82
N ILE A 209 14.28 -5.26 -28.63
CA ILE A 209 13.94 -5.98 -27.38
C ILE A 209 14.58 -5.36 -26.12
N GLY A 210 15.74 -4.72 -26.28
CA GLY A 210 16.43 -3.98 -25.22
C GLY A 210 16.00 -2.51 -25.07
N ALA A 211 15.15 -2.02 -25.97
CA ALA A 211 14.66 -0.65 -25.86
C ALA A 211 13.64 -0.51 -24.74
N ARG A 212 13.58 0.68 -24.12
CA ARG A 212 12.61 1.00 -23.08
C ARG A 212 11.17 0.78 -23.53
N VAL A 213 10.87 1.08 -24.80
CA VAL A 213 9.61 0.77 -25.46
C VAL A 213 9.94 -0.01 -26.73
N PRO A 214 9.75 -1.34 -26.74
CA PRO A 214 10.03 -2.16 -27.93
C PRO A 214 9.12 -1.77 -29.10
N HIS A 215 9.60 -1.97 -30.33
CA HIS A 215 8.84 -1.64 -31.54
C HIS A 215 7.50 -2.40 -31.60
N THR A 216 7.47 -3.63 -31.12
CA THR A 216 6.23 -4.40 -30.99
C THR A 216 5.20 -3.68 -30.09
N ALA A 217 5.64 -3.08 -28.98
CA ALA A 217 4.77 -2.28 -28.11
C ALA A 217 4.29 -1.01 -28.82
N VAL A 218 5.18 -0.30 -29.52
CA VAL A 218 4.82 0.89 -30.30
C VAL A 218 3.73 0.59 -31.31
N ARG A 219 3.81 -0.54 -32.03
CA ARG A 219 2.80 -0.96 -33.00
C ARG A 219 1.43 -1.23 -32.34
N VAL A 220 1.43 -1.86 -31.16
CA VAL A 220 0.20 -2.10 -30.40
C VAL A 220 -0.40 -0.78 -29.91
N LEU A 221 0.44 0.13 -29.42
CA LEU A 221 0.05 1.47 -28.97
C LEU A 221 -0.58 2.28 -30.12
N SER A 222 0.08 2.30 -31.30
CA SER A 222 -0.44 3.02 -32.47
C SER A 222 -1.80 2.53 -32.88
N LYS A 223 -2.01 1.20 -32.91
CA LYS A 223 -3.30 0.61 -33.22
C LYS A 223 -4.37 0.93 -32.16
N ALA A 224 -3.99 0.93 -30.88
CA ALA A 224 -4.93 1.23 -29.80
C ALA A 224 -5.36 2.70 -29.80
N LEU A 225 -4.47 3.61 -30.21
CA LEU A 225 -4.76 5.04 -30.36
C LEU A 225 -5.85 5.34 -31.42
N GLU A 226 -6.04 4.46 -32.39
CA GLU A 226 -7.14 4.58 -33.35
C GLU A 226 -8.51 4.40 -32.68
N SER A 227 -8.56 3.69 -31.56
CA SER A 227 -9.80 3.34 -30.85
C SER A 227 -10.04 4.20 -29.61
N GLY A 228 -9.00 4.88 -29.08
CA GLY A 228 -9.14 5.70 -27.87
C GLY A 228 -7.80 6.09 -27.23
N PRO A 229 -7.85 6.77 -26.09
CA PRO A 229 -6.63 7.19 -25.38
C PRO A 229 -5.85 5.98 -24.84
N VAL A 230 -4.52 6.09 -24.86
CA VAL A 230 -3.61 5.06 -24.37
C VAL A 230 -2.78 5.62 -23.22
N LEU A 231 -2.74 4.90 -22.10
CA LEU A 231 -1.88 5.19 -20.97
C LEU A 231 -0.61 4.33 -21.06
N LEU A 232 0.55 4.97 -21.16
CA LEU A 232 1.84 4.32 -21.11
C LEU A 232 2.48 4.55 -19.73
N SER A 233 2.59 3.48 -18.93
CA SER A 233 3.29 3.51 -17.65
C SER A 233 4.69 2.96 -17.82
N ILE A 234 5.69 3.77 -17.59
CA ILE A 234 7.11 3.41 -17.71
C ILE A 234 7.78 3.60 -16.36
N PRO A 235 8.42 2.56 -15.78
CA PRO A 235 9.16 2.71 -14.54
C PRO A 235 10.25 3.79 -14.66
N GLN A 236 10.41 4.59 -13.63
CA GLN A 236 11.46 5.61 -13.59
C GLN A 236 12.83 4.98 -13.35
N ASP A 237 12.87 3.92 -12.56
CA ASP A 237 14.08 3.19 -12.21
C ASP A 237 14.53 2.26 -13.35
N GLY A 238 15.82 2.12 -13.53
CA GLY A 238 16.42 1.29 -14.60
C GLY A 238 16.75 2.03 -15.91
N ILE A 239 16.39 3.31 -16.04
CA ILE A 239 16.73 4.10 -17.25
C ILE A 239 18.23 4.36 -17.33
N THR A 240 18.85 4.62 -16.19
CA THR A 240 20.27 4.97 -16.09
C THR A 240 21.16 3.80 -16.54
N GLU A 241 20.81 2.58 -16.18
CA GLU A 241 21.55 1.39 -16.59
C GLU A 241 21.38 1.09 -18.08
N ALA A 242 20.18 1.25 -18.63
CA ALA A 242 19.93 1.04 -20.06
C ALA A 242 20.63 2.10 -20.93
N LEU A 243 20.69 3.36 -20.47
CA LEU A 243 21.42 4.43 -21.17
C LEU A 243 22.93 4.24 -21.06
N SER A 244 23.45 3.77 -19.92
CA SER A 244 24.88 3.53 -19.75
C SER A 244 25.37 2.36 -20.62
N LEU A 245 24.57 1.31 -20.77
CA LEU A 245 24.87 0.20 -21.68
C LEU A 245 24.82 0.60 -23.16
N SER A 246 23.92 1.52 -23.51
CA SER A 246 23.85 2.07 -24.89
C SER A 246 25.04 2.96 -25.25
N LEU A 247 25.63 3.65 -24.29
CA LEU A 247 26.82 4.51 -24.50
C LEU A 247 28.16 3.74 -24.56
N ILE A 248 28.18 2.49 -24.08
CA ILE A 248 29.37 1.63 -24.11
C ILE A 248 29.51 0.92 -25.47
N HIS A 249 28.49 0.93 -26.31
CA HIS A 249 28.48 0.30 -27.64
C HIS A 249 28.57 1.28 -28.80
N ILE A 250 28.98 2.52 -28.58
CA ILE A 250 29.43 3.48 -29.56
C ILE A 250 30.93 3.69 -29.33
#